data_bc20f4c16da80a725eaf908384047df7
#
_entry.id   bc20f4c16da80a725eaf908384047df7
#
_cell.length_a   1.000
_cell.length_b   1.000
_cell.length_c   1.000
_cell.angle_alpha   90.00
_cell.angle_beta   90.00
_cell.angle_gamma   90.00
#
_symmetry.space_group_name_H-M   'P 1'
#
loop_
_entity.id
_entity.type
_entity.pdbx_description
1 polymer ?
#
loop_
_entity_poly.entity_id
_entity_poly.type
_entity_poly.pdbx_seq_one_letter_code
_entity_poly.pdbx_strand_id
1 'polypeptide(L)'
;MVPPDFLTFFSASTGAGAALVGLLFVAVSLAPEQIVTRQAPVERRSVAGSAFTALINAFFISLGALIPHFNFGTVIVPVSSVSLLTSLFQAWSLLRLRKGWQSFLRRAFLVFLNLGLYGLELRQGVGLITDPTQVGFVYGLLFVLLGVFALGLTRAWELLGAQRYGFGGWLNPLQDVHDSEPFSRAGTSDTASATPPIDGAAPRSPSQ
;
A
#
# COMPACT_ATOMS: atom_id res chain seq x y z
N MET A 1 -29.04 -11.17 13.57
CA MET A 1 -29.47 -10.82 12.19
C MET A 1 -29.11 -9.36 11.95
N VAL A 2 -28.57 -9.05 10.77
CA VAL A 2 -28.37 -7.65 10.36
C VAL A 2 -29.74 -7.03 10.05
N PRO A 3 -30.08 -5.85 10.58
CA PRO A 3 -31.34 -5.20 10.25
C PRO A 3 -31.42 -4.89 8.74
N PRO A 4 -32.65 -4.97 8.13
CA PRO A 4 -32.81 -4.82 6.69
C PRO A 4 -32.31 -3.45 6.15
N ASP A 5 -32.37 -2.41 6.96
CA ASP A 5 -31.90 -1.07 6.59
C ASP A 5 -30.40 -1.01 6.25
N PHE A 6 -29.61 -1.94 6.77
CA PHE A 6 -28.17 -2.00 6.52
C PHE A 6 -27.77 -2.90 5.33
N LEU A 7 -28.70 -3.71 4.81
CA LEU A 7 -28.41 -4.66 3.73
C LEU A 7 -27.94 -3.94 2.45
N THR A 8 -28.53 -2.80 2.15
CA THR A 8 -28.13 -1.97 0.98
C THR A 8 -26.68 -1.50 1.11
N PHE A 9 -26.29 -1.06 2.30
CA PHE A 9 -24.89 -0.67 2.57
C PHE A 9 -23.94 -1.85 2.40
N PHE A 10 -24.23 -2.99 2.99
CA PHE A 10 -23.37 -4.17 2.88
C PHE A 10 -23.30 -4.72 1.45
N SER A 11 -24.41 -4.67 0.70
CA SER A 11 -24.42 -5.04 -0.72
C SER A 11 -23.53 -4.11 -1.56
N ALA A 12 -23.65 -2.80 -1.38
CA ALA A 12 -22.80 -1.83 -2.04
C ALA A 12 -21.33 -2.01 -1.65
N SER A 13 -21.05 -2.23 -0.35
CA SER A 13 -19.70 -2.47 0.16
C SER A 13 -19.09 -3.75 -0.38
N THR A 14 -19.87 -4.81 -0.53
CA THR A 14 -19.42 -6.07 -1.17
C THR A 14 -19.03 -5.84 -2.62
N GLY A 15 -19.86 -5.13 -3.39
CA GLY A 15 -19.55 -4.78 -4.78
C GLY A 15 -18.30 -3.91 -4.91
N ALA A 16 -18.18 -2.88 -4.09
CA ALA A 16 -17.01 -2.01 -4.04
C ALA A 16 -15.74 -2.78 -3.64
N GLY A 17 -15.84 -3.63 -2.61
CA GLY A 17 -14.74 -4.48 -2.15
C GLY A 17 -14.24 -5.43 -3.23
N ALA A 18 -15.16 -6.13 -3.91
CA ALA A 18 -14.82 -7.03 -5.03
C ALA A 18 -14.10 -6.28 -6.16
N ALA A 19 -14.62 -5.10 -6.55
CA ALA A 19 -14.03 -4.28 -7.59
C ALA A 19 -12.62 -3.80 -7.22
N LEU A 20 -12.42 -3.31 -5.99
CA LEU A 20 -11.13 -2.82 -5.51
C LEU A 20 -10.10 -3.94 -5.38
N VAL A 21 -10.49 -5.12 -4.89
CA VAL A 21 -9.62 -6.30 -4.83
C VAL A 21 -9.22 -6.72 -6.25
N GLY A 22 -10.16 -6.74 -7.20
CA GLY A 22 -9.88 -7.05 -8.60
C GLY A 22 -8.92 -6.05 -9.24
N LEU A 23 -9.12 -4.74 -9.04
CA LEU A 23 -8.21 -3.69 -9.52
C LEU A 23 -6.82 -3.81 -8.92
N LEU A 24 -6.73 -4.09 -7.61
CA LEU A 24 -5.44 -4.30 -6.94
C LEU A 24 -4.71 -5.53 -7.49
N PHE A 25 -5.46 -6.61 -7.76
CA PHE A 25 -4.89 -7.81 -8.38
C PHE A 25 -4.34 -7.53 -9.77
N VAL A 26 -5.08 -6.78 -10.61
CA VAL A 26 -4.60 -6.35 -11.93
C VAL A 26 -3.35 -5.49 -11.81
N ALA A 27 -3.34 -4.51 -10.90
CA ALA A 27 -2.18 -3.64 -10.68
C ALA A 27 -0.92 -4.43 -10.26
N VAL A 28 -1.08 -5.41 -9.39
CA VAL A 28 0.02 -6.31 -8.99
C VAL A 28 0.48 -7.20 -10.13
N SER A 29 -0.45 -7.67 -10.98
CA SER A 29 -0.14 -8.54 -12.13
C SER A 29 0.59 -7.82 -13.25
N LEU A 30 0.39 -6.51 -13.40
CA LEU A 30 1.09 -5.69 -14.40
C LEU A 30 2.55 -5.39 -14.04
N ALA A 31 2.90 -5.39 -12.77
CA ALA A 31 4.26 -5.10 -12.30
C ALA A 31 4.73 -6.09 -11.20
N PRO A 32 4.71 -7.41 -11.45
CA PRO A 32 4.98 -8.42 -10.44
C PRO A 32 6.41 -8.32 -9.90
N GLU A 33 7.37 -7.98 -10.77
CA GLU A 33 8.79 -7.86 -10.39
C GLU A 33 9.04 -6.78 -9.34
N GLN A 34 8.26 -5.71 -9.37
CA GLN A 34 8.41 -4.58 -8.46
C GLN A 34 7.71 -4.78 -7.11
N ILE A 35 6.73 -5.68 -7.04
CA ILE A 35 5.82 -5.80 -5.90
C ILE A 35 5.92 -7.16 -5.22
N VAL A 36 5.99 -8.27 -5.97
CA VAL A 36 5.83 -9.63 -5.43
C VAL A 36 7.14 -10.41 -5.36
N THR A 37 8.12 -10.12 -6.22
CA THR A 37 9.37 -10.89 -6.26
C THR A 37 10.20 -10.73 -4.98
N ARG A 38 11.06 -11.71 -4.70
CA ARG A 38 12.00 -11.66 -3.56
C ARG A 38 12.96 -10.46 -3.63
N GLN A 39 13.15 -9.90 -4.81
CA GLN A 39 14.03 -8.74 -5.05
C GLN A 39 13.30 -7.41 -4.79
N ALA A 40 11.96 -7.41 -4.72
CA ALA A 40 11.19 -6.21 -4.42
C ALA A 40 11.50 -5.70 -2.99
N PRO A 41 11.59 -4.38 -2.81
CA PRO A 41 11.81 -3.79 -1.50
C PRO A 41 10.77 -4.29 -0.48
N VAL A 42 11.23 -4.71 0.70
CA VAL A 42 10.37 -5.23 1.79
C VAL A 42 9.24 -4.25 2.11
N GLU A 43 9.49 -2.96 1.97
CA GLU A 43 8.51 -1.89 2.18
C GLU A 43 7.35 -1.98 1.19
N ARG A 44 7.61 -2.13 -0.11
CA ARG A 44 6.56 -2.27 -1.13
C ARG A 44 5.72 -3.53 -0.93
N ARG A 45 6.36 -4.64 -0.60
CA ARG A 45 5.66 -5.89 -0.28
C ARG A 45 4.74 -5.76 0.93
N SER A 46 5.20 -5.04 1.96
CA SER A 46 4.39 -4.78 3.16
C SER A 46 3.19 -3.88 2.86
N VAL A 47 3.37 -2.84 2.03
CA VAL A 47 2.28 -1.96 1.61
C VAL A 47 1.25 -2.73 0.78
N ALA A 48 1.70 -3.55 -0.19
CA ALA A 48 0.83 -4.41 -0.98
C ALA A 48 0.04 -5.38 -0.12
N GLY A 49 0.72 -6.08 0.79
CA GLY A 49 0.09 -7.02 1.71
C GLY A 49 -0.94 -6.34 2.61
N SER A 50 -0.64 -5.14 3.13
CA SER A 50 -1.60 -4.41 3.98
C SER A 50 -2.81 -3.88 3.21
N ALA A 51 -2.63 -3.41 1.96
CA ALA A 51 -3.75 -3.01 1.10
C ALA A 51 -4.68 -4.19 0.82
N PHE A 52 -4.08 -5.32 0.43
CA PHE A 52 -4.83 -6.53 0.11
C PHE A 52 -5.58 -7.07 1.33
N THR A 53 -4.94 -7.13 2.50
CA THR A 53 -5.59 -7.57 3.75
C THR A 53 -6.76 -6.68 4.10
N ALA A 54 -6.63 -5.34 3.99
CA ALA A 54 -7.70 -4.42 4.32
C ALA A 54 -8.90 -4.57 3.38
N LEU A 55 -8.67 -4.63 2.07
CA LEU A 55 -9.74 -4.75 1.08
C LEU A 55 -10.45 -6.11 1.15
N ILE A 56 -9.70 -7.21 1.34
CA ILE A 56 -10.27 -8.54 1.53
C ILE A 56 -11.07 -8.63 2.83
N ASN A 57 -10.55 -8.06 3.92
CA ASN A 57 -11.27 -8.00 5.19
C ASN A 57 -12.63 -7.33 4.99
N ALA A 58 -12.64 -6.09 4.46
CA ALA A 58 -13.85 -5.35 4.20
C ALA A 58 -14.84 -6.10 3.28
N PHE A 59 -14.32 -6.78 2.25
CA PHE A 59 -15.12 -7.60 1.34
C PHE A 59 -15.78 -8.77 2.06
N PHE A 60 -15.02 -9.58 2.81
CA PHE A 60 -15.58 -10.78 3.47
C PHE A 60 -16.56 -10.41 4.58
N ILE A 61 -16.32 -9.34 5.33
CA ILE A 61 -17.27 -8.89 6.34
C ILE A 61 -18.55 -8.41 5.70
N SER A 62 -18.47 -7.61 4.63
CA SER A 62 -19.64 -7.14 3.90
C SER A 62 -20.43 -8.29 3.28
N LEU A 63 -19.74 -9.25 2.68
CA LEU A 63 -20.35 -10.45 2.12
C LEU A 63 -21.02 -11.31 3.20
N GLY A 64 -20.35 -11.49 4.35
CA GLY A 64 -20.88 -12.22 5.49
C GLY A 64 -22.14 -11.63 6.08
N ALA A 65 -22.27 -10.28 6.02
CA ALA A 65 -23.49 -9.59 6.46
C ALA A 65 -24.73 -9.92 5.62
N LEU A 66 -24.53 -10.36 4.38
CA LEU A 66 -25.61 -10.71 3.44
C LEU A 66 -26.10 -12.15 3.61
N ILE A 67 -25.44 -12.98 4.43
CA ILE A 67 -25.88 -14.36 4.67
C ILE A 67 -27.15 -14.31 5.53
N PRO A 68 -28.29 -14.80 5.00
CA PRO A 68 -29.54 -14.77 5.74
C PRO A 68 -29.51 -15.73 6.93
N HIS A 69 -30.18 -15.34 8.00
CA HIS A 69 -30.38 -16.18 9.21
C HIS A 69 -29.09 -16.60 9.93
N PHE A 70 -27.97 -15.97 9.63
CA PHE A 70 -26.67 -16.28 10.23
C PHE A 70 -26.28 -15.26 11.32
N ASN A 71 -25.54 -15.70 12.35
CA ASN A 71 -25.00 -14.78 13.34
C ASN A 71 -23.79 -14.06 12.73
N PHE A 72 -23.98 -12.79 12.38
CA PHE A 72 -22.97 -12.00 11.71
C PHE A 72 -21.64 -11.89 12.49
N GLY A 73 -21.71 -11.88 13.83
CA GLY A 73 -20.50 -11.87 14.66
C GLY A 73 -19.57 -13.07 14.41
N THR A 74 -20.11 -14.23 14.03
CA THR A 74 -19.30 -15.43 13.74
C THR A 74 -18.48 -15.31 12.45
N VAL A 75 -18.83 -14.42 11.54
CA VAL A 75 -18.00 -14.08 10.36
C VAL A 75 -16.96 -13.03 10.73
N ILE A 76 -17.37 -12.00 11.47
CA ILE A 76 -16.48 -10.89 11.83
C ILE A 76 -15.29 -11.37 12.64
N VAL A 77 -15.53 -12.17 13.68
CA VAL A 77 -14.46 -12.59 14.63
C VAL A 77 -13.30 -13.30 13.93
N PRO A 78 -13.49 -14.35 13.10
CA PRO A 78 -12.36 -14.98 12.43
C PRO A 78 -11.68 -14.07 11.40
N VAL A 79 -12.45 -13.30 10.62
CA VAL A 79 -11.89 -12.40 9.59
C VAL A 79 -11.05 -11.30 10.24
N SER A 80 -11.57 -10.64 11.28
CA SER A 80 -10.83 -9.62 12.03
C SER A 80 -9.60 -10.20 12.75
N SER A 81 -9.71 -11.42 13.30
CA SER A 81 -8.59 -12.09 13.96
C SER A 81 -7.43 -12.36 12.99
N VAL A 82 -7.72 -12.87 11.81
CA VAL A 82 -6.72 -13.12 10.76
C VAL A 82 -6.08 -11.81 10.32
N SER A 83 -6.88 -10.75 10.11
CA SER A 83 -6.38 -9.42 9.72
C SER A 83 -5.51 -8.81 10.81
N LEU A 84 -5.90 -8.97 12.08
CA LEU A 84 -5.14 -8.50 13.23
C LEU A 84 -3.78 -9.22 13.33
N LEU A 85 -3.78 -10.56 13.23
CA LEU A 85 -2.56 -11.37 13.26
C LEU A 85 -1.61 -11.02 12.11
N THR A 86 -2.15 -10.86 10.91
CA THR A 86 -1.38 -10.46 9.72
C THR A 86 -0.75 -9.08 9.93
N SER A 87 -1.52 -8.12 10.47
CA SER A 87 -1.03 -6.77 10.78
C SER A 87 0.03 -6.78 11.87
N LEU A 88 -0.12 -7.63 12.90
CA LEU A 88 0.85 -7.79 13.96
C LEU A 88 2.18 -8.37 13.44
N PHE A 89 2.10 -9.37 12.56
CA PHE A 89 3.27 -9.95 11.91
C PHE A 89 4.00 -8.94 11.01
N GLN A 90 3.25 -8.15 10.23
CA GLN A 90 3.80 -7.06 9.42
C GLN A 90 4.46 -5.99 10.29
N ALA A 91 3.81 -5.60 11.40
CA ALA A 91 4.36 -4.67 12.38
C ALA A 91 5.70 -5.16 12.95
N TRP A 92 5.74 -6.42 13.35
CA TRP A 92 6.94 -7.05 13.90
C TRP A 92 8.11 -7.02 12.90
N SER A 93 7.83 -7.32 11.62
CA SER A 93 8.85 -7.31 10.56
C SER A 93 9.38 -5.89 10.29
N LEU A 94 8.51 -4.87 10.35
CA LEU A 94 8.88 -3.47 10.14
C LEU A 94 9.65 -2.86 11.32
N LEU A 95 9.33 -3.26 12.55
CA LEU A 95 10.03 -2.80 13.77
C LEU A 95 11.48 -3.30 13.83
N ARG A 96 11.78 -4.44 13.21
CA ARG A 96 13.16 -4.96 13.10
C ARG A 96 14.05 -4.15 12.15
N LEU A 97 13.46 -3.37 11.23
CA LEU A 97 14.17 -2.52 10.27
C LEU A 97 14.39 -1.13 10.89
N ARG A 98 15.50 -0.95 11.62
CA ARG A 98 15.89 0.36 12.19
C ARG A 98 16.38 1.28 11.06
N LYS A 99 15.49 2.09 10.52
CA LYS A 99 15.83 3.21 9.61
C LYS A 99 15.12 4.49 10.10
N GLY A 100 15.89 5.51 10.49
CA GLY A 100 15.50 6.91 10.70
C GLY A 100 14.25 7.19 11.55
N TRP A 101 14.36 8.14 12.49
CA TRP A 101 13.31 8.48 13.48
C TRP A 101 11.97 8.94 12.83
N GLN A 102 12.03 9.79 11.80
CA GLN A 102 10.81 10.31 11.15
C GLN A 102 10.04 9.24 10.35
N SER A 103 10.79 8.37 9.66
CA SER A 103 10.20 7.23 8.96
C SER A 103 9.59 6.22 9.93
N PHE A 104 10.17 6.09 11.12
CA PHE A 104 9.67 5.22 12.19
C PHE A 104 8.32 5.72 12.73
N LEU A 105 8.17 7.03 13.03
CA LEU A 105 6.93 7.58 13.56
C LEU A 105 5.75 7.41 12.60
N ARG A 106 5.95 7.70 11.31
CA ARG A 106 4.90 7.51 10.29
C ARG A 106 4.48 6.04 10.16
N ARG A 107 5.45 5.12 10.19
CA ARG A 107 5.19 3.67 10.13
C ARG A 107 4.48 3.17 11.38
N ALA A 108 4.94 3.61 12.55
CA ALA A 108 4.31 3.27 13.82
C ALA A 108 2.85 3.76 13.86
N PHE A 109 2.58 5.00 13.42
CA PHE A 109 1.22 5.52 13.33
C PHE A 109 0.31 4.66 12.47
N LEU A 110 0.78 4.25 11.28
CA LEU A 110 0.00 3.42 10.36
C LEU A 110 -0.23 2.00 10.91
N VAL A 111 0.74 1.45 11.63
CA VAL A 111 0.59 0.16 12.32
C VAL A 111 -0.43 0.27 13.44
N PHE A 112 -0.36 1.32 14.26
CA PHE A 112 -1.33 1.55 15.33
C PHE A 112 -2.74 1.77 14.77
N LEU A 113 -2.87 2.50 13.66
CA LEU A 113 -4.15 2.70 12.98
C LEU A 113 -4.75 1.37 12.50
N ASN A 114 -3.95 0.52 11.85
CA ASN A 114 -4.38 -0.83 11.43
C ASN A 114 -4.83 -1.67 12.63
N LEU A 115 -3.98 -1.72 13.67
CA LEU A 115 -4.24 -2.52 14.86
C LEU A 115 -5.52 -2.03 15.58
N GLY A 116 -5.70 -0.70 15.64
CA GLY A 116 -6.89 -0.07 16.23
C GLY A 116 -8.16 -0.41 15.47
N LEU A 117 -8.14 -0.31 14.12
CA LEU A 117 -9.30 -0.63 13.28
C LEU A 117 -9.71 -2.10 13.41
N TYR A 118 -8.77 -3.04 13.27
CA TYR A 118 -9.09 -4.47 13.39
C TYR A 118 -9.43 -4.88 14.82
N GLY A 119 -8.85 -4.22 15.83
CA GLY A 119 -9.22 -4.42 17.23
C GLY A 119 -10.66 -3.95 17.54
N LEU A 120 -11.05 -2.78 17.00
CA LEU A 120 -12.42 -2.29 17.11
C LEU A 120 -13.40 -3.21 16.37
N GLU A 121 -13.03 -3.70 15.18
CA GLU A 121 -13.80 -4.63 14.39
C GLU A 121 -14.05 -5.94 15.16
N LEU A 122 -12.99 -6.51 15.73
CA LEU A 122 -13.06 -7.70 16.58
C LEU A 122 -13.99 -7.48 17.78
N ARG A 123 -13.86 -6.33 18.44
CA ARG A 123 -14.74 -5.95 19.56
C ARG A 123 -16.21 -5.90 19.13
N GLN A 124 -16.53 -5.31 17.98
CA GLN A 124 -17.90 -5.28 17.45
C GLN A 124 -18.39 -6.69 17.12
N GLY A 125 -17.52 -7.53 16.53
CA GLY A 125 -17.85 -8.92 16.23
C GLY A 125 -18.18 -9.75 17.48
N VAL A 126 -17.37 -9.63 18.53
CA VAL A 126 -17.63 -10.29 19.81
C VAL A 126 -18.92 -9.74 20.43
N GLY A 127 -19.15 -8.43 20.40
CA GLY A 127 -20.39 -7.81 20.85
C GLY A 127 -21.64 -8.38 20.16
N LEU A 128 -21.58 -8.59 18.85
CA LEU A 128 -22.67 -9.18 18.06
C LEU A 128 -22.90 -10.67 18.34
N ILE A 129 -21.87 -11.40 18.80
CA ILE A 129 -22.05 -12.78 19.25
C ILE A 129 -22.77 -12.81 20.60
N THR A 130 -22.38 -11.94 21.51
CA THR A 130 -22.93 -11.90 22.89
C THR A 130 -24.33 -11.30 22.95
N ASP A 131 -24.57 -10.25 22.17
CA ASP A 131 -25.87 -9.57 22.10
C ASP A 131 -26.21 -9.19 20.65
N PRO A 132 -26.83 -10.14 19.88
CA PRO A 132 -27.17 -9.93 18.46
C PRO A 132 -28.25 -8.85 18.24
N THR A 133 -28.90 -8.38 19.31
CA THR A 133 -30.01 -7.41 19.21
C THR A 133 -29.54 -5.97 19.30
N GLN A 134 -28.31 -5.73 19.77
CA GLN A 134 -27.76 -4.38 19.90
C GLN A 134 -27.33 -3.81 18.54
N VAL A 135 -28.17 -2.96 17.98
CA VAL A 135 -27.91 -2.25 16.72
C VAL A 135 -26.65 -1.34 16.82
N GLY A 136 -26.28 -0.91 18.00
CA GLY A 136 -25.09 -0.09 18.24
C GLY A 136 -23.78 -0.74 17.74
N PHE A 137 -23.65 -2.06 17.85
CA PHE A 137 -22.49 -2.79 17.35
C PHE A 137 -22.46 -2.79 15.80
N VAL A 138 -23.63 -2.82 15.15
CA VAL A 138 -23.72 -2.74 13.69
C VAL A 138 -23.28 -1.35 13.22
N TYR A 139 -23.75 -0.27 13.85
CA TYR A 139 -23.31 1.09 13.52
C TYR A 139 -21.81 1.26 13.72
N GLY A 140 -21.28 0.79 14.85
CA GLY A 140 -19.84 0.81 15.11
C GLY A 140 -19.04 0.09 14.02
N LEU A 141 -19.53 -1.06 13.57
CA LEU A 141 -18.91 -1.83 12.50
C LEU A 141 -18.92 -1.09 11.15
N LEU A 142 -20.02 -0.40 10.80
CA LEU A 142 -20.09 0.40 9.57
C LEU A 142 -18.99 1.47 9.51
N PHE A 143 -18.79 2.21 10.61
CA PHE A 143 -17.73 3.22 10.67
C PHE A 143 -16.33 2.59 10.58
N VAL A 144 -16.12 1.47 11.26
CA VAL A 144 -14.86 0.74 11.18
C VAL A 144 -14.61 0.23 9.76
N LEU A 145 -15.65 -0.31 9.09
CA LEU A 145 -15.57 -0.81 7.73
C LEU A 145 -15.20 0.31 6.74
N LEU A 146 -15.80 1.49 6.87
CA LEU A 146 -15.41 2.68 6.10
C LEU A 146 -13.93 3.03 6.33
N GLY A 147 -13.47 2.98 7.58
CA GLY A 147 -12.06 3.19 7.93
C GLY A 147 -11.13 2.16 7.28
N VAL A 148 -11.52 0.89 7.28
CA VAL A 148 -10.75 -0.20 6.64
C VAL A 148 -10.71 -0.02 5.12
N PHE A 149 -11.81 0.37 4.47
CA PHE A 149 -11.83 0.71 3.05
C PHE A 149 -10.91 1.90 2.73
N ALA A 150 -11.03 2.99 3.51
CA ALA A 150 -10.17 4.16 3.32
C ALA A 150 -8.68 3.83 3.49
N LEU A 151 -8.35 3.00 4.47
CA LEU A 151 -7.00 2.52 4.69
C LEU A 151 -6.51 1.66 3.51
N GLY A 152 -7.32 0.69 3.06
CA GLY A 152 -7.01 -0.18 1.92
C GLY A 152 -6.77 0.63 0.64
N LEU A 153 -7.64 1.59 0.36
CA LEU A 153 -7.53 2.48 -0.79
C LEU A 153 -6.28 3.37 -0.72
N THR A 154 -5.98 3.95 0.44
CA THR A 154 -4.76 4.76 0.65
C THR A 154 -3.51 3.93 0.42
N ARG A 155 -3.49 2.68 0.88
CA ARG A 155 -2.37 1.76 0.66
C ARG A 155 -2.25 1.32 -0.79
N ALA A 156 -3.37 1.05 -1.46
CA ALA A 156 -3.39 0.74 -2.89
C ALA A 156 -2.86 1.92 -3.72
N TRP A 157 -3.23 3.15 -3.36
CA TRP A 157 -2.72 4.37 -3.98
C TRP A 157 -1.21 4.55 -3.78
N GLU A 158 -0.72 4.25 -2.58
CA GLU A 158 0.71 4.26 -2.26
C GLU A 158 1.52 3.27 -3.14
N LEU A 159 0.93 2.11 -3.48
CA LEU A 159 1.52 1.11 -4.37
C LEU A 159 1.65 1.58 -5.81
N LEU A 160 0.67 2.31 -6.33
CA LEU A 160 0.66 2.82 -7.71
C LEU A 160 1.72 3.88 -7.98
N GLY A 161 2.58 4.17 -7.01
CA GLY A 161 3.71 5.10 -7.18
C GLY A 161 3.34 6.57 -7.05
N ALA A 162 2.13 6.86 -6.61
CA ALA A 162 1.68 8.23 -6.30
C ALA A 162 2.49 8.89 -5.16
N GLN A 163 3.47 8.20 -4.58
CA GLN A 163 4.45 8.79 -3.66
C GLN A 163 5.31 9.89 -4.31
N ARG A 164 5.48 9.90 -5.63
CA ARG A 164 6.11 11.02 -6.34
C ARG A 164 5.20 12.26 -6.40
N TYR A 165 3.89 12.05 -6.26
CA TYR A 165 2.85 13.10 -6.27
C TYR A 165 2.00 13.05 -5.00
N GLY A 166 2.56 12.64 -3.85
CA GLY A 166 1.86 12.59 -2.57
C GLY A 166 1.11 13.88 -2.29
N PHE A 167 0.08 13.83 -1.42
CA PHE A 167 -0.77 14.99 -1.05
C PHE A 167 0.02 16.29 -0.70
N GLY A 168 1.34 16.21 -0.47
CA GLY A 168 2.26 17.33 -0.34
C GLY A 168 3.06 17.67 -1.60
N GLY A 169 3.12 16.81 -2.62
CA GLY A 169 3.94 17.02 -3.81
C GLY A 169 3.42 18.14 -4.72
N TRP A 170 2.10 18.30 -4.80
CA TRP A 170 1.49 19.40 -5.57
C TRP A 170 1.52 20.74 -4.81
N LEU A 171 1.84 20.74 -3.52
CA LEU A 171 2.05 21.95 -2.71
C LEU A 171 3.49 22.49 -2.78
N ASN A 172 4.41 21.76 -3.44
CA ASN A 172 5.80 22.17 -3.52
C ASN A 172 6.31 22.19 -4.98
N PRO A 173 5.79 23.11 -5.84
CA PRO A 173 6.21 23.20 -7.23
C PRO A 173 7.65 23.71 -7.41
N LEU A 174 8.36 24.04 -6.32
CA LEU A 174 9.71 24.63 -6.37
C LEU A 174 10.85 23.61 -6.30
N GLN A 175 10.56 22.31 -6.03
CA GLN A 175 11.60 21.28 -5.99
C GLN A 175 11.97 20.72 -7.37
N ASP A 176 11.07 20.78 -8.35
CA ASP A 176 11.33 20.28 -9.71
C ASP A 176 12.22 21.25 -10.54
N VAL A 177 12.41 22.51 -10.10
CA VAL A 177 13.24 23.50 -10.79
C VAL A 177 14.74 23.29 -10.49
N HIS A 178 15.08 22.63 -9.39
CA HIS A 178 16.50 22.45 -8.99
C HIS A 178 17.15 21.20 -9.59
N ASP A 179 16.34 20.21 -10.02
CA ASP A 179 16.85 18.98 -10.64
C ASP A 179 16.94 19.03 -12.17
N SER A 180 16.53 20.14 -12.80
CA SER A 180 16.58 20.34 -14.25
C SER A 180 17.83 21.06 -14.76
N GLU A 181 18.83 21.34 -13.91
CA GLU A 181 20.10 21.93 -14.32
C GLU A 181 21.33 21.03 -14.19
N PRO A 182 21.49 19.99 -15.01
CA PRO A 182 22.83 19.47 -15.25
C PRO A 182 23.28 19.51 -16.71
N PHE A 183 22.55 20.15 -17.65
CA PHE A 183 22.91 20.03 -19.07
C PHE A 183 23.52 21.28 -19.72
N SER A 184 23.73 22.37 -18.97
CA SER A 184 24.26 23.64 -19.53
C SER A 184 25.72 23.95 -19.22
N ARG A 185 26.50 23.01 -18.66
CA ARG A 185 27.94 23.25 -18.37
C ARG A 185 28.95 22.37 -19.08
N ALA A 186 28.53 21.58 -20.07
CA ALA A 186 29.44 20.73 -20.84
C ALA A 186 29.65 21.20 -22.29
N GLY A 187 29.62 22.50 -22.53
CA GLY A 187 29.65 23.02 -23.90
C GLY A 187 30.54 24.22 -24.18
N THR A 188 31.49 24.64 -23.30
CA THR A 188 32.40 25.73 -23.62
C THR A 188 33.73 25.62 -22.88
N SER A 189 34.52 24.59 -23.19
CA SER A 189 35.99 24.65 -22.99
C SER A 189 36.63 23.42 -23.62
N ASP A 190 36.86 23.43 -24.93
CA ASP A 190 37.95 22.71 -25.57
C ASP A 190 37.94 22.99 -27.08
N THR A 191 38.27 24.28 -27.41
CA THR A 191 38.77 24.63 -28.73
C THR A 191 39.96 25.56 -28.55
N ALA A 192 41.08 25.03 -28.04
CA ALA A 192 42.36 25.67 -28.24
C ALA A 192 43.48 24.64 -28.05
N SER A 193 44.25 24.43 -29.11
CA SER A 193 45.53 23.72 -29.21
C SER A 193 45.48 22.24 -29.53
N ALA A 194 45.29 21.91 -30.80
CA ALA A 194 45.90 20.74 -31.41
C ALA A 194 46.82 21.24 -32.53
N THR A 195 48.05 21.43 -32.22
CA THR A 195 49.15 21.49 -33.18
C THR A 195 49.47 20.07 -33.65
N PRO A 196 49.56 19.79 -34.97
CA PRO A 196 49.95 18.47 -35.46
C PRO A 196 51.48 18.33 -35.40
N PRO A 197 52.00 17.19 -34.98
CA PRO A 197 53.40 16.87 -35.22
C PRO A 197 53.53 16.24 -36.62
N ILE A 198 54.41 16.85 -37.37
CA ILE A 198 54.94 16.47 -38.68
C ILE A 198 56.03 15.42 -38.42
N ASP A 199 56.05 14.45 -39.34
CA ASP A 199 57.18 13.73 -39.84
C ASP A 199 57.81 12.56 -39.07
N GLY A 200 57.92 11.49 -39.82
CA GLY A 200 59.25 10.87 -40.04
C GLY A 200 59.32 9.39 -39.77
N ALA A 201 59.50 8.69 -40.88
CA ALA A 201 60.31 7.47 -41.02
C ALA A 201 59.62 6.08 -41.01
N ALA A 202 59.29 5.64 -42.15
CA ALA A 202 59.83 4.48 -42.92
C ALA A 202 59.92 3.07 -42.24
N PRO A 203 59.69 2.06 -43.07
CA PRO A 203 59.38 0.69 -42.61
C PRO A 203 60.60 -0.22 -42.45
N ARG A 204 60.57 -1.18 -41.57
CA ARG A 204 61.42 -2.37 -41.68
C ARG A 204 60.58 -3.65 -41.56
N SER A 205 60.57 -4.35 -42.64
CA SER A 205 60.12 -5.74 -42.82
C SER A 205 61.19 -6.74 -42.31
N PRO A 206 61.03 -8.05 -42.58
CA PRO A 206 60.73 -9.06 -41.58
C PRO A 206 61.88 -10.02 -41.42
N SER A 207 61.89 -10.88 -40.46
CA SER A 207 62.48 -12.21 -40.47
C SER A 207 62.40 -12.89 -39.11
N GLN A 208 61.91 -13.94 -39.10
CA GLN A 208 61.96 -15.37 -38.75
C GLN A 208 60.92 -15.76 -37.74
#